data_8fae2a1871e37c8f845305732332063f
#
_entry.id   8fae2a1871e37c8f845305732332063f
#
_cell.length_a   1.000
_cell.length_b   1.000
_cell.length_c   1.000
_cell.angle_alpha   90.00
_cell.angle_beta   90.00
_cell.angle_gamma   90.00
#
_symmetry.space_group_name_H-M   'P 1'
#
loop_
_entity.id
_entity.type
_entity.pdbx_description
1 polymer ?
#
loop_
_entity_poly.entity_id
_entity_poly.type
_entity_poly.pdbx_seq_one_letter_code
_entity_poly.pdbx_strand_id
1 'polypeptide(L)'
;MQMLENAPKAVGYFSIQMLNKAGEVIDSYEDNNLVVNDARAAMSALLSGKKDSVGITTLVLGTKGHNEKDNNILMPKPVGQDGYDENRTQLFSEEQGTPFFYTIKWDPKALKDAGDSGVEFTADVVEFVAKGQRKKQVGTEPNAENAKIPVKITLQGNSVQYEFTIPEQYANGADGNSVVAYTEAGLKCGEKLFSIKCFSGKIKETSVSIKVIWKIIF
;
A
#
# COMPACT_ATOMS: atom_id res chain seq x y z
N MET A 1 -6.57 37.53 4.52
CA MET A 1 -5.56 36.46 4.28
C MET A 1 -6.28 35.17 3.92
N GLN A 2 -6.82 35.09 2.69
CA GLN A 2 -7.71 34.02 2.19
C GLN A 2 -7.13 33.32 0.96
N MET A 3 -5.81 33.20 0.85
CA MET A 3 -5.14 32.60 -0.33
C MET A 3 -4.78 31.12 -0.22
N LEU A 4 -5.20 30.41 0.83
CA LEU A 4 -4.82 28.99 1.03
C LEU A 4 -5.91 27.98 0.72
N GLU A 5 -7.13 28.41 0.36
CA GLU A 5 -8.24 27.47 0.09
C GLU A 5 -8.21 26.80 -1.30
N ASN A 6 -7.39 27.26 -2.23
CA ASN A 6 -7.34 26.74 -3.60
C ASN A 6 -5.98 26.14 -4.01
N ALA A 7 -5.14 25.73 -3.07
CA ALA A 7 -3.97 24.95 -3.45
C ALA A 7 -4.43 23.63 -4.08
N PRO A 8 -3.89 23.22 -5.26
CA PRO A 8 -4.28 21.96 -5.89
C PRO A 8 -4.04 20.83 -4.89
N LYS A 9 -5.10 20.09 -4.58
CA LYS A 9 -5.01 18.91 -3.72
C LYS A 9 -4.31 17.82 -4.51
N ALA A 10 -3.32 17.17 -3.91
CA ALA A 10 -2.77 15.96 -4.50
C ALA A 10 -3.90 14.94 -4.70
N VAL A 11 -4.02 14.42 -5.91
CA VAL A 11 -5.02 13.42 -6.29
C VAL A 11 -4.31 12.11 -6.49
N GLY A 12 -4.90 11.03 -6.01
CA GLY A 12 -4.32 9.71 -6.17
C GLY A 12 -5.24 8.78 -6.95
N TYR A 13 -4.64 7.89 -7.71
CA TYR A 13 -5.29 6.78 -8.39
C TYR A 13 -4.73 5.47 -7.85
N PHE A 14 -5.59 4.51 -7.62
CA PHE A 14 -5.24 3.18 -7.12
C PHE A 14 -5.85 2.11 -8.02
N SER A 15 -5.06 1.09 -8.35
CA SER A 15 -5.52 -0.13 -8.99
C SER A 15 -4.90 -1.34 -8.31
N ILE A 16 -5.69 -2.37 -8.10
CA ILE A 16 -5.24 -3.68 -7.65
C ILE A 16 -5.78 -4.75 -8.59
N GLN A 17 -4.91 -5.65 -9.03
CA GLN A 17 -5.21 -6.73 -9.95
C GLN A 17 -4.78 -8.06 -9.32
N MET A 18 -5.65 -9.05 -9.37
CA MET A 18 -5.35 -10.42 -9.01
C MET A 18 -5.01 -11.19 -10.28
N LEU A 19 -3.87 -11.85 -10.30
CA LEU A 19 -3.34 -12.52 -11.49
C LEU A 19 -3.22 -14.02 -11.21
N ASN A 20 -3.64 -14.85 -12.17
CA ASN A 20 -3.40 -16.29 -12.13
C ASN A 20 -1.93 -16.61 -12.47
N LYS A 21 -1.55 -17.89 -12.42
CA LYS A 21 -0.19 -18.37 -12.75
C LYS A 21 0.26 -18.07 -14.18
N ALA A 22 -0.68 -17.83 -15.10
CA ALA A 22 -0.38 -17.44 -16.47
C ALA A 22 -0.16 -15.91 -16.61
N GLY A 23 -0.33 -15.15 -15.52
CA GLY A 23 -0.25 -13.68 -15.53
C GLY A 23 -1.52 -12.99 -16.04
N GLU A 24 -2.62 -13.72 -16.20
CA GLU A 24 -3.89 -13.16 -16.65
C GLU A 24 -4.65 -12.56 -15.46
N VAL A 25 -5.29 -11.41 -15.67
CA VAL A 25 -6.12 -10.75 -14.66
C VAL A 25 -7.41 -11.54 -14.46
N ILE A 26 -7.62 -12.06 -13.26
CA ILE A 26 -8.83 -12.82 -12.87
C ILE A 26 -9.82 -11.98 -12.05
N ASP A 27 -9.33 -10.91 -11.40
CA ASP A 27 -10.14 -9.95 -10.66
C ASP A 27 -9.38 -8.63 -10.57
N SER A 28 -10.09 -7.50 -10.53
CA SER A 28 -9.48 -6.18 -10.43
C SER A 28 -10.39 -5.19 -9.71
N TYR A 29 -9.78 -4.12 -9.23
CA TYR A 29 -10.47 -2.94 -8.70
C TYR A 29 -9.63 -1.71 -9.01
N GLU A 30 -10.28 -0.62 -9.41
CA GLU A 30 -9.62 0.66 -9.63
C GLU A 30 -10.52 1.83 -9.21
N ASP A 31 -9.93 2.85 -8.61
CA ASP A 31 -10.63 4.07 -8.18
C ASP A 31 -9.60 5.11 -7.69
N ASN A 32 -10.08 6.30 -7.36
CA ASN A 32 -9.27 7.32 -6.68
C ASN A 32 -8.96 6.89 -5.24
N ASN A 33 -7.75 7.17 -4.78
CA ASN A 33 -7.36 6.97 -3.39
C ASN A 33 -7.55 8.26 -2.59
N LEU A 34 -7.54 8.13 -1.26
CA LEU A 34 -7.59 9.25 -0.33
C LEU A 34 -6.16 9.63 0.11
N VAL A 35 -5.73 10.85 -0.21
CA VAL A 35 -4.49 11.44 0.31
C VAL A 35 -4.81 12.12 1.64
N VAL A 36 -4.16 11.68 2.72
CA VAL A 36 -4.45 12.14 4.08
C VAL A 36 -3.66 13.39 4.48
N ASN A 37 -4.03 14.04 5.58
CA ASN A 37 -3.37 15.28 6.04
C ASN A 37 -1.89 15.08 6.39
N ASP A 38 -1.50 13.91 6.91
CA ASP A 38 -0.11 13.56 7.19
C ASP A 38 0.77 13.55 5.92
N ALA A 39 0.19 13.30 4.74
CA ALA A 39 0.89 13.41 3.46
C ALA A 39 1.35 14.85 3.18
N ARG A 40 0.51 15.83 3.47
CA ARG A 40 0.86 17.25 3.29
C ARG A 40 2.02 17.66 4.19
N ALA A 41 2.00 17.18 5.45
CA ALA A 41 3.10 17.40 6.38
C ALA A 41 4.41 16.72 5.92
N ALA A 42 4.33 15.50 5.40
CA ALA A 42 5.48 14.79 4.85
C ALA A 42 6.06 15.51 3.62
N MET A 43 5.22 15.94 2.68
CA MET A 43 5.64 16.72 1.50
C MET A 43 6.29 18.05 1.91
N SER A 44 5.71 18.78 2.84
CA SER A 44 6.29 20.03 3.36
C SER A 44 7.65 19.81 4.00
N ALA A 45 7.82 18.72 4.74
CA ALA A 45 9.11 18.37 5.34
C ALA A 45 10.16 18.02 4.28
N LEU A 46 9.80 17.30 3.22
CA LEU A 46 10.68 16.99 2.10
C LEU A 46 11.10 18.26 1.34
N LEU A 47 10.15 19.13 1.00
CA LEU A 47 10.41 20.36 0.27
C LEU A 47 11.25 21.36 1.08
N SER A 48 11.09 21.39 2.39
CA SER A 48 11.88 22.26 3.29
C SER A 48 13.31 21.74 3.53
N GLY A 49 13.66 20.56 3.02
CA GLY A 49 14.93 19.92 3.29
C GLY A 49 15.13 19.52 4.76
N LYS A 50 14.03 19.33 5.50
CA LYS A 50 14.09 18.90 6.90
C LYS A 50 14.91 17.61 7.02
N LYS A 51 15.92 17.64 7.89
CA LYS A 51 16.76 16.47 8.18
C LYS A 51 15.88 15.29 8.59
N ASP A 52 16.20 14.11 8.08
CA ASP A 52 15.49 12.85 8.35
C ASP A 52 14.06 12.77 7.74
N SER A 53 13.68 13.71 6.85
CA SER A 53 12.47 13.55 6.07
C SER A 53 12.64 12.41 5.06
N VAL A 54 11.67 11.51 5.01
CA VAL A 54 11.66 10.37 4.10
C VAL A 54 10.48 10.45 3.15
N GLY A 55 10.68 10.07 1.90
CA GLY A 55 9.62 9.89 0.93
C GLY A 55 8.75 8.66 1.25
N ILE A 56 7.92 8.27 0.30
CA ILE A 56 7.14 7.04 0.40
C ILE A 56 8.08 5.84 0.34
N THR A 57 8.02 4.99 1.35
CA THR A 57 8.91 3.83 1.54
C THR A 57 8.19 2.54 1.88
N THR A 58 6.85 2.58 1.95
CA THR A 58 6.10 1.44 2.45
C THR A 58 4.75 1.34 1.74
N LEU A 59 4.41 0.13 1.29
CA LEU A 59 3.05 -0.29 0.93
C LEU A 59 2.53 -1.22 2.03
N VAL A 60 1.29 -1.01 2.46
CA VAL A 60 0.59 -1.89 3.40
C VAL A 60 -0.70 -2.38 2.76
N LEU A 61 -0.98 -3.67 2.89
CA LEU A 61 -2.27 -4.29 2.53
C LEU A 61 -2.94 -4.76 3.81
N GLY A 62 -4.23 -4.46 3.98
CA GLY A 62 -5.00 -4.80 5.17
C GLY A 62 -6.34 -5.44 4.85
N THR A 63 -7.02 -5.94 5.89
CA THR A 63 -8.22 -6.75 5.79
C THR A 63 -9.45 -6.13 6.45
N LYS A 64 -9.37 -4.88 6.95
CA LYS A 64 -10.44 -4.20 7.70
C LYS A 64 -10.99 -2.93 7.04
N GLY A 65 -10.66 -2.71 5.77
CA GLY A 65 -11.19 -1.60 4.97
C GLY A 65 -12.63 -1.78 4.47
N HIS A 66 -13.35 -2.80 4.93
CA HIS A 66 -14.72 -3.09 4.54
C HIS A 66 -15.74 -2.72 5.63
N ASN A 67 -17.00 -2.59 5.25
CA ASN A 67 -18.09 -2.37 6.19
C ASN A 67 -18.44 -3.70 6.89
N GLU A 68 -18.31 -3.75 8.21
CA GLU A 68 -18.55 -4.96 9.01
C GLU A 68 -20.03 -5.35 9.14
N LYS A 69 -20.95 -4.47 8.72
CA LYS A 69 -22.41 -4.75 8.82
C LYS A 69 -22.92 -5.73 7.75
N ASP A 70 -22.15 -5.93 6.69
CA ASP A 70 -22.48 -6.87 5.61
C ASP A 70 -21.60 -8.11 5.68
N ASN A 71 -22.07 -9.15 6.36
CA ASN A 71 -21.32 -10.38 6.62
C ASN A 71 -20.96 -11.22 5.39
N ASN A 72 -21.54 -10.93 4.22
CA ASN A 72 -21.37 -11.77 3.01
C ASN A 72 -20.70 -11.05 1.82
N ILE A 73 -20.65 -9.72 1.83
CA ILE A 73 -20.04 -8.94 0.75
C ILE A 73 -19.07 -7.93 1.39
N LEU A 74 -17.78 -8.10 1.12
CA LEU A 74 -16.76 -7.19 1.63
C LEU A 74 -16.79 -5.86 0.86
N MET A 75 -17.85 -5.07 1.08
CA MET A 75 -18.00 -3.74 0.50
C MET A 75 -17.05 -2.76 1.13
N PRO A 76 -16.38 -1.90 0.34
CA PRO A 76 -15.44 -0.92 0.87
C PRO A 76 -16.14 0.08 1.80
N LYS A 77 -15.42 0.53 2.82
CA LYS A 77 -15.87 1.68 3.63
C LYS A 77 -15.99 2.91 2.73
N PRO A 78 -17.11 3.65 2.79
CA PRO A 78 -17.26 4.88 2.02
C PRO A 78 -16.45 6.03 2.63
N VAL A 79 -15.85 6.87 1.79
CA VAL A 79 -15.15 8.08 2.24
C VAL A 79 -16.10 9.01 3.00
N GLY A 80 -15.62 9.58 4.10
CA GLY A 80 -16.40 10.45 4.98
C GLY A 80 -17.22 9.70 6.05
N GLN A 81 -17.13 8.39 6.12
CA GLN A 81 -17.83 7.57 7.13
C GLN A 81 -16.84 6.72 7.92
N ASP A 82 -17.23 6.38 9.15
CA ASP A 82 -16.49 5.44 10.04
C ASP A 82 -14.99 5.74 10.17
N GLY A 83 -14.60 7.02 10.17
CA GLY A 83 -13.19 7.45 10.26
C GLY A 83 -12.37 7.23 8.98
N TYR A 84 -13.01 7.00 7.84
CA TYR A 84 -12.34 7.00 6.54
C TYR A 84 -12.35 8.40 5.93
N ASP A 85 -11.49 9.26 6.44
CA ASP A 85 -11.37 10.67 6.04
C ASP A 85 -9.91 11.14 6.00
N GLU A 86 -9.70 12.41 5.67
CA GLU A 86 -8.37 13.03 5.53
C GLU A 86 -7.55 13.04 6.84
N ASN A 87 -8.17 12.85 8.01
CA ASN A 87 -7.49 12.85 9.30
C ASN A 87 -6.97 11.46 9.69
N ARG A 88 -7.18 10.46 8.86
CA ARG A 88 -6.73 9.11 9.14
C ARG A 88 -5.21 9.02 9.17
N THR A 89 -4.67 8.36 10.20
CA THR A 89 -3.22 8.24 10.45
C THR A 89 -2.66 6.84 10.23
N GLN A 90 -3.54 5.82 10.12
CA GLN A 90 -3.15 4.41 9.94
C GLN A 90 -4.28 3.62 9.24
N LEU A 91 -3.99 2.42 8.73
CA LEU A 91 -5.01 1.53 8.20
C LEU A 91 -5.97 1.06 9.30
N PHE A 92 -7.17 0.62 8.91
CA PHE A 92 -8.14 0.03 9.85
C PHE A 92 -7.61 -1.25 10.49
N SER A 93 -6.87 -2.07 9.74
CA SER A 93 -6.20 -3.26 10.26
C SER A 93 -5.15 -2.95 11.31
N GLU A 94 -4.42 -1.85 11.15
CA GLU A 94 -3.41 -1.42 12.12
C GLU A 94 -4.06 -0.89 13.41
N GLU A 95 -5.13 -0.09 13.28
CA GLU A 95 -5.85 0.49 14.41
C GLU A 95 -6.50 -0.57 15.29
N GLN A 96 -7.10 -1.58 14.70
CA GLN A 96 -7.78 -2.64 15.46
C GLN A 96 -6.83 -3.64 16.13
N GLY A 97 -5.54 -3.56 15.80
CA GLY A 97 -4.49 -4.42 16.41
C GLY A 97 -4.67 -5.91 16.14
N THR A 98 -5.72 -6.23 15.41
CA THR A 98 -6.04 -7.57 15.02
C THR A 98 -6.24 -7.66 13.58
N PRO A 99 -6.42 -8.17 12.83
CA PRO A 99 -6.32 -9.10 11.81
C PRO A 99 -5.00 -8.92 11.10
N PHE A 100 -4.83 -9.74 10.15
CA PHE A 100 -3.68 -9.81 9.30
C PHE A 100 -3.55 -8.55 8.44
N PHE A 101 -2.37 -7.96 8.41
CA PHE A 101 -1.97 -7.01 7.39
C PHE A 101 -0.53 -7.30 6.93
N TYR A 102 -0.22 -6.90 5.70
CA TYR A 102 1.01 -7.23 5.02
C TYR A 102 1.74 -5.95 4.63
N THR A 103 3.01 -5.85 5.01
CA THR A 103 3.82 -4.64 4.82
C THR A 103 5.02 -4.93 3.92
N ILE A 104 5.18 -4.14 2.87
CA ILE A 104 6.33 -4.13 1.98
C ILE A 104 7.09 -2.84 2.21
N LYS A 105 8.34 -2.93 2.64
CA LYS A 105 9.22 -1.77 2.88
C LYS A 105 10.40 -1.80 1.91
N TRP A 106 10.84 -0.62 1.48
CA TRP A 106 12.05 -0.44 0.67
C TRP A 106 12.94 0.67 1.19
N ASP A 107 14.23 0.60 0.86
CA ASP A 107 15.18 1.65 1.19
C ASP A 107 14.96 2.85 0.24
N PRO A 108 14.72 4.06 0.77
CA PRO A 108 14.60 5.26 -0.05
C PRO A 108 15.88 5.59 -0.84
N LYS A 109 17.03 5.02 -0.46
CA LYS A 109 18.26 5.17 -1.22
C LYS A 109 18.19 4.51 -2.60
N ALA A 110 17.36 3.48 -2.77
CA ALA A 110 17.12 2.85 -4.07
C ALA A 110 16.60 3.84 -5.13
N LEU A 111 16.03 4.97 -4.70
CA LEU A 111 15.53 6.03 -5.59
C LEU A 111 16.61 7.04 -6.01
N LYS A 112 17.75 7.11 -5.32
CA LYS A 112 18.78 8.12 -5.61
C LYS A 112 19.52 7.89 -6.92
N ASP A 113 19.54 6.64 -7.38
CA ASP A 113 20.22 6.24 -8.61
C ASP A 113 19.25 6.19 -9.81
N ALA A 114 18.00 6.61 -9.58
CA ALA A 114 16.99 6.67 -10.62
C ALA A 114 17.25 7.89 -11.52
N GLY A 115 17.49 7.65 -12.80
CA GLY A 115 17.41 8.69 -13.83
C GLY A 115 15.96 9.19 -14.01
N ASP A 116 15.76 10.17 -14.91
CA ASP A 116 14.47 10.81 -15.18
C ASP A 116 13.36 9.84 -15.66
N SER A 117 13.70 8.63 -16.05
CA SER A 117 12.76 7.61 -16.56
C SER A 117 12.15 6.68 -15.50
N GLY A 118 12.56 6.82 -14.23
CA GLY A 118 12.11 5.95 -13.15
C GLY A 118 13.11 4.86 -12.79
N VAL A 119 12.77 4.08 -11.77
CA VAL A 119 13.64 3.03 -11.23
C VAL A 119 12.86 1.74 -10.98
N GLU A 120 13.49 0.62 -11.27
CA GLU A 120 13.01 -0.71 -10.88
C GLU A 120 13.98 -1.30 -9.86
N PHE A 121 13.45 -1.82 -8.77
CA PHE A 121 14.23 -2.48 -7.73
C PHE A 121 13.38 -3.55 -7.02
N THR A 122 14.02 -4.28 -6.13
CA THR A 122 13.35 -5.28 -5.31
C THR A 122 13.26 -4.79 -3.87
N ALA A 123 12.09 -4.80 -3.28
CA ALA A 123 11.91 -4.51 -1.85
C ALA A 123 12.43 -5.67 -1.01
N ASP A 124 13.31 -5.35 -0.06
CA ASP A 124 14.05 -6.37 0.71
C ASP A 124 13.31 -6.85 1.97
N VAL A 125 12.28 -6.14 2.41
CA VAL A 125 11.63 -6.44 3.68
C VAL A 125 10.13 -6.61 3.50
N VAL A 126 9.68 -7.79 3.85
CA VAL A 126 8.27 -8.11 3.92
C VAL A 126 7.93 -8.48 5.35
N GLU A 127 7.05 -7.72 5.97
CA GLU A 127 6.55 -7.98 7.32
C GLU A 127 5.05 -8.23 7.26
N PHE A 128 4.56 -9.11 8.11
CA PHE A 128 3.14 -9.24 8.35
C PHE A 128 2.82 -9.14 9.83
N VAL A 129 1.63 -8.69 10.14
CA VAL A 129 1.10 -8.65 11.49
C VAL A 129 -0.10 -9.57 11.59
N ALA A 130 -0.02 -10.52 12.50
CA ALA A 130 -1.12 -11.40 12.84
C ALA A 130 -1.27 -11.41 14.35
N LYS A 131 -2.50 -11.22 14.84
CA LYS A 131 -2.82 -11.20 16.28
C LYS A 131 -1.92 -10.25 17.10
N GLY A 132 -1.62 -9.06 16.56
CA GLY A 132 -0.79 -8.06 17.24
C GLY A 132 0.71 -8.35 17.29
N GLN A 133 1.18 -9.44 16.70
CA GLN A 133 2.60 -9.78 16.63
C GLN A 133 3.15 -9.47 15.25
N ARG A 134 4.18 -8.63 15.20
CA ARG A 134 4.96 -8.42 13.96
C ARG A 134 5.84 -9.63 13.71
N LYS A 135 5.74 -10.21 12.55
CA LYS A 135 6.61 -11.29 12.09
C LYS A 135 7.21 -10.91 10.75
N LYS A 136 8.50 -11.10 10.60
CA LYS A 136 9.14 -11.04 9.29
C LYS A 136 8.76 -12.29 8.53
N GLN A 137 8.15 -12.16 7.35
CA GLN A 137 7.90 -13.31 6.50
C GLN A 137 9.23 -13.68 5.83
N VAL A 138 9.83 -14.72 6.37
CA VAL A 138 10.87 -15.46 5.67
C VAL A 138 10.11 -16.44 4.78
N GLY A 139 10.39 -16.48 3.49
CA GLY A 139 9.74 -17.43 2.58
C GLY A 139 9.84 -18.85 3.11
N THR A 140 8.88 -19.71 2.76
CA THR A 140 8.80 -21.10 3.18
C THR A 140 9.95 -21.98 2.65
N GLU A 141 10.79 -21.45 1.77
CA GLU A 141 12.01 -22.11 1.30
C GLU A 141 13.18 -21.85 2.27
N PRO A 142 13.98 -22.87 2.61
CA PRO A 142 15.09 -22.77 3.57
C PRO A 142 16.15 -21.70 3.24
N ASN A 143 16.14 -21.14 2.05
CA ASN A 143 17.08 -20.11 1.57
C ASN A 143 16.43 -18.75 1.29
N ALA A 144 15.17 -18.54 1.65
CA ALA A 144 14.48 -17.27 1.43
C ALA A 144 14.78 -16.25 2.53
N GLU A 145 16.05 -15.97 2.76
CA GLU A 145 16.48 -14.89 3.67
C GLU A 145 16.04 -13.50 3.20
N ASN A 146 15.57 -13.36 1.95
CA ASN A 146 15.14 -12.09 1.37
C ASN A 146 13.92 -12.30 0.47
N ALA A 147 12.72 -12.13 1.02
CA ALA A 147 11.52 -12.01 0.21
C ALA A 147 11.66 -10.76 -0.69
N LYS A 148 11.81 -10.97 -1.98
CA LYS A 148 12.01 -9.89 -2.95
C LYS A 148 10.72 -9.60 -3.70
N ILE A 149 10.17 -8.42 -3.45
CA ILE A 149 8.98 -7.93 -4.15
C ILE A 149 9.44 -6.94 -5.22
N PRO A 150 9.19 -7.19 -6.52
CA PRO A 150 9.46 -6.23 -7.57
C PRO A 150 8.68 -4.93 -7.35
N VAL A 151 9.40 -3.82 -7.32
CA VAL A 151 8.85 -2.46 -7.19
C VAL A 151 9.37 -1.62 -8.34
N LYS A 152 8.46 -0.97 -9.05
CA LYS A 152 8.78 0.01 -10.09
C LYS A 152 8.23 1.37 -9.71
N ILE A 153 9.05 2.39 -9.76
CA ILE A 153 8.65 3.78 -9.52
C ILE A 153 8.93 4.58 -10.79
N THR A 154 7.91 5.23 -11.31
CA THR A 154 7.99 6.03 -12.54
C THR A 154 7.61 7.47 -12.23
N LEU A 155 8.45 8.41 -12.66
CA LEU A 155 8.20 9.84 -12.59
C LEU A 155 7.71 10.32 -13.96
N GLN A 156 6.57 11.02 -14.00
CA GLN A 156 6.00 11.56 -15.22
C GLN A 156 5.43 12.97 -14.97
N GLY A 157 6.17 14.00 -15.35
CA GLY A 157 5.75 15.39 -15.15
C GLY A 157 5.47 15.67 -13.68
N ASN A 158 4.22 15.95 -13.34
CA ASN A 158 3.76 16.23 -11.98
C ASN A 158 3.20 14.99 -11.25
N SER A 159 3.51 13.79 -11.71
CA SER A 159 3.02 12.56 -11.07
C SER A 159 4.12 11.56 -10.78
N VAL A 160 3.90 10.77 -9.74
CA VAL A 160 4.71 9.59 -9.40
C VAL A 160 3.81 8.36 -9.37
N GLN A 161 4.24 7.29 -10.02
CA GLN A 161 3.56 6.00 -10.02
C GLN A 161 4.43 4.95 -9.36
N TYR A 162 3.84 4.23 -8.43
CA TYR A 162 4.39 3.05 -7.76
C TYR A 162 3.68 1.82 -8.30
N GLU A 163 4.44 0.82 -8.73
CA GLU A 163 3.93 -0.46 -9.18
C GLU A 163 4.60 -1.57 -8.38
N PHE A 164 3.80 -2.44 -7.76
CA PHE A 164 4.25 -3.56 -6.95
C PHE A 164 3.73 -4.84 -7.55
N THR A 165 4.59 -5.84 -7.67
CA THR A 165 4.18 -7.20 -8.06
C THR A 165 4.47 -8.15 -6.91
N ILE A 166 3.43 -8.60 -6.23
CA ILE A 166 3.52 -9.52 -5.10
C ILE A 166 3.29 -10.94 -5.63
N PRO A 167 4.33 -11.77 -5.70
CA PRO A 167 4.22 -13.14 -6.19
C PRO A 167 3.27 -14.02 -5.38
N GLU A 168 2.87 -15.13 -5.94
CA GLU A 168 1.90 -16.05 -5.36
C GLU A 168 2.31 -16.64 -4.00
N GLN A 169 3.61 -16.80 -3.73
CA GLN A 169 4.12 -17.34 -2.46
C GLN A 169 4.06 -16.33 -1.30
N TYR A 170 3.80 -15.04 -1.55
CA TYR A 170 3.77 -14.00 -0.52
C TYR A 170 2.36 -13.49 -0.26
N ALA A 171 2.17 -12.85 0.90
CA ALA A 171 0.92 -12.24 1.32
C ALA A 171 -0.26 -13.23 1.46
N ASN A 172 0.03 -14.51 1.69
CA ASN A 172 -0.95 -15.55 1.98
C ASN A 172 -1.09 -15.68 3.49
N GLY A 173 -2.19 -15.27 4.08
CA GLY A 173 -2.55 -15.42 5.49
C GLY A 173 -1.40 -15.45 6.52
N ALA A 174 -1.74 -15.60 7.79
CA ALA A 174 -0.76 -15.55 8.87
C ALA A 174 0.20 -16.77 8.94
N ASP A 175 -0.17 -17.86 8.32
CA ASP A 175 0.60 -19.11 8.23
C ASP A 175 1.37 -19.24 6.90
N GLY A 176 1.24 -18.27 6.00
CA GLY A 176 1.85 -18.26 4.69
C GLY A 176 1.10 -19.09 3.64
N ASN A 177 0.04 -19.81 4.01
CA ASN A 177 -0.71 -20.72 3.12
C ASN A 177 -2.22 -20.50 3.14
N SER A 178 -2.74 -19.73 4.09
CA SER A 178 -4.17 -19.48 4.22
C SER A 178 -4.65 -18.46 3.18
N VAL A 179 -5.91 -18.61 2.79
CA VAL A 179 -6.61 -17.61 1.99
C VAL A 179 -6.85 -16.35 2.81
N VAL A 180 -6.62 -15.20 2.21
CA VAL A 180 -6.88 -13.89 2.83
C VAL A 180 -7.63 -12.97 1.87
N ALA A 181 -8.60 -12.20 2.39
CA ALA A 181 -9.29 -11.17 1.64
C ALA A 181 -8.74 -9.79 2.03
N TYR A 182 -7.98 -9.16 1.16
CA TYR A 182 -7.58 -7.78 1.34
C TYR A 182 -8.71 -6.84 0.97
N THR A 183 -8.92 -5.80 1.78
CA THR A 183 -9.99 -4.80 1.61
C THR A 183 -9.50 -3.37 1.74
N GLU A 184 -8.23 -3.18 2.09
CA GLU A 184 -7.60 -1.87 2.16
C GLU A 184 -6.13 -1.94 1.77
N ALA A 185 -5.61 -0.81 1.31
CA ALA A 185 -4.19 -0.61 1.07
C ALA A 185 -3.79 0.80 1.48
N GLY A 186 -2.52 1.01 1.82
CA GLY A 186 -1.97 2.32 2.16
C GLY A 186 -0.52 2.47 1.74
N LEU A 187 -0.15 3.70 1.37
CA LEU A 187 1.23 4.12 1.22
C LEU A 187 1.66 4.91 2.47
N LYS A 188 2.90 4.73 2.90
CA LYS A 188 3.47 5.43 4.05
C LYS A 188 4.81 6.09 3.75
N CYS A 189 5.03 7.25 4.40
CA CYS A 189 6.32 7.92 4.53
C CYS A 189 6.90 7.56 5.91
N GLY A 190 7.80 6.60 5.96
CA GLY A 190 8.19 5.99 7.23
C GLY A 190 6.99 5.35 7.93
N GLU A 191 6.67 5.78 9.15
CA GLU A 191 5.52 5.26 9.90
C GLU A 191 4.20 6.04 9.66
N LYS A 192 4.25 7.18 8.97
CA LYS A 192 3.09 8.03 8.73
C LYS A 192 2.33 7.63 7.48
N LEU A 193 1.02 7.51 7.58
CA LEU A 193 0.15 7.26 6.44
C LEU A 193 0.23 8.44 5.46
N PHE A 194 0.44 8.14 4.18
CA PHE A 194 0.43 9.12 3.10
C PHE A 194 -0.90 9.08 2.34
N SER A 195 -1.34 7.89 2.02
CA SER A 195 -2.55 7.68 1.24
C SER A 195 -3.16 6.34 1.59
N ILE A 196 -4.49 6.24 1.50
CA ILE A 196 -5.24 5.01 1.78
C ILE A 196 -6.33 4.79 0.74
N LYS A 197 -6.61 3.53 0.44
CA LYS A 197 -7.77 3.10 -0.33
C LYS A 197 -8.43 1.90 0.33
N CYS A 198 -9.75 2.00 0.55
CA CYS A 198 -10.62 0.87 0.83
C CYS A 198 -11.24 0.38 -0.48
N PHE A 199 -11.32 -0.93 -0.66
CA PHE A 199 -11.82 -1.57 -1.89
C PHE A 199 -12.60 -2.84 -1.57
N SER A 200 -13.36 -3.34 -2.54
CA SER A 200 -14.06 -4.63 -2.44
C SER A 200 -13.07 -5.77 -2.23
N GLY A 201 -13.43 -6.75 -1.42
CA GLY A 201 -12.53 -7.85 -1.03
C GLY A 201 -11.83 -8.50 -2.21
N LYS A 202 -10.50 -8.56 -2.16
CA LYS A 202 -9.64 -9.24 -3.13
C LYS A 202 -9.04 -10.48 -2.50
N ILE A 203 -9.41 -11.63 -3.04
CA ILE A 203 -9.02 -12.93 -2.49
C ILE A 203 -7.61 -13.28 -2.92
N LYS A 204 -6.70 -13.43 -1.97
CA LYS A 204 -5.33 -13.88 -2.16
C LYS A 204 -5.15 -15.29 -1.62
N GLU A 205 -4.65 -16.14 -2.48
CA GLU A 205 -4.28 -17.52 -2.19
C GLU A 205 -2.94 -17.86 -2.86
N THR A 206 -2.40 -19.05 -2.60
CA THR A 206 -1.07 -19.47 -3.04
C THR A 206 -0.95 -19.69 -4.56
N SER A 207 -2.04 -19.58 -5.31
CA SER A 207 -2.07 -19.66 -6.79
C SER A 207 -2.22 -18.30 -7.46
N VAL A 208 -2.36 -17.23 -6.68
CA VAL A 208 -2.68 -15.87 -7.15
C VAL A 208 -1.58 -14.91 -6.79
N SER A 209 -1.08 -14.14 -7.75
CA SER A 209 -0.23 -12.97 -7.51
C SER A 209 -1.05 -11.68 -7.49
N ILE A 210 -0.51 -10.63 -6.87
CA ILE A 210 -1.15 -9.32 -6.78
C ILE A 210 -0.30 -8.30 -7.51
N LYS A 211 -0.91 -7.51 -8.38
CA LYS A 211 -0.31 -6.30 -8.93
C LYS A 211 -1.03 -5.07 -8.36
N VAL A 212 -0.28 -4.18 -7.71
CA VAL A 212 -0.79 -2.90 -7.19
C VAL A 212 -0.16 -1.77 -7.97
N ILE A 213 -0.97 -0.85 -8.47
CA ILE A 213 -0.55 0.38 -9.12
C ILE A 213 -1.10 1.54 -8.30
N TRP A 214 -0.21 2.43 -7.89
CA TRP A 214 -0.55 3.61 -7.11
C TRP A 214 0.05 4.85 -7.74
N LYS A 215 -0.79 5.74 -8.25
CA LYS A 215 -0.35 7.00 -8.88
C LYS A 215 -0.75 8.18 -8.00
N ILE A 216 0.17 9.11 -7.81
CA ILE A 216 -0.05 10.37 -7.11
C ILE A 216 0.24 11.51 -8.08
N ILE A 217 -0.67 12.46 -8.19
CA ILE A 217 -0.61 13.64 -9.05
C ILE A 217 -0.59 14.87 -8.15
N PHE A 218 0.37 15.77 -8.35
CA PHE A 218 0.62 16.99 -7.57
C PHE A 218 0.13 18.24 -8.28
#